data_ed36410fc3cfa4b4f62f46c2e0a5749e
#
_entry.id   ed36410fc3cfa4b4f62f46c2e0a5749e
#
_cell.length_a   1.000
_cell.length_b   1.000
_cell.length_c   1.000
_cell.angle_alpha   90.00
_cell.angle_beta   90.00
_cell.angle_gamma   90.00
#
_symmetry.space_group_name_H-M   'P 1'
#
loop_
_entity.id
_entity.type
_entity.pdbx_description
1 polymer ?
#
loop_
_entity_poly.entity_id
_entity_poly.type
_entity_poly.pdbx_seq_one_letter_code
_entity_poly.pdbx_strand_id
1 'polypeptide(L)'
;MHEGRGAPPLLFVHGFACAHTDWKFQLEQFKKTHEVVACDLRGHGATPGQPHECSIEHYGGDVAALINNLELRNAFLIGHSMGCRVVLEAARLVPKRVAGIVLIDGSRAGSGDPDAAESAARAAIGGNYPAFAENLFRRMFFKPSVEADAIVARAVRSSAAFGAELWPRMARWDAAMVESALATVRGRILAIQSTARGADLKRSPLKPGETSPWLELLKSYGARIEIVPDTGHFTQLEAPQRVNQLIAEFCR
;
A
#
# COMPACT_ATOMS: atom_id res chain seq x y z
N MET A 1 -1.18 16.41 -3.24
CA MET A 1 0.06 16.99 -3.76
C MET A 1 0.22 16.59 -5.22
N HIS A 2 0.56 17.54 -6.10
CA HIS A 2 0.80 17.32 -7.52
C HIS A 2 1.92 18.27 -7.95
N GLU A 3 3.10 17.74 -8.25
CA GLU A 3 4.31 18.51 -8.51
C GLU A 3 5.13 17.88 -9.64
N GLY A 4 6.18 18.59 -10.06
CA GLY A 4 7.09 18.14 -11.11
C GLY A 4 6.50 18.15 -12.49
N ARG A 5 7.35 17.83 -13.47
CA ARG A 5 6.98 17.65 -14.88
C ARG A 5 7.92 16.62 -15.49
N GLY A 6 7.38 15.76 -16.28
CA GLY A 6 8.15 14.72 -16.94
C GLY A 6 7.37 13.41 -17.01
N ALA A 7 7.88 12.48 -17.78
CA ALA A 7 7.23 11.20 -18.05
C ALA A 7 8.17 10.05 -17.69
N PRO A 8 7.62 8.92 -17.30
CA PRO A 8 6.19 8.67 -17.01
C PRO A 8 5.71 9.33 -15.71
N PRO A 9 4.40 9.64 -15.57
CA PRO A 9 3.83 10.08 -14.29
C PRO A 9 3.93 8.99 -13.22
N LEU A 10 4.22 9.39 -11.96
CA LEU A 10 4.30 8.51 -10.80
C LEU A 10 3.21 8.91 -9.79
N LEU A 11 2.32 7.97 -9.45
CA LEU A 11 1.26 8.21 -8.49
C LEU A 11 1.48 7.34 -7.24
N PHE A 12 1.61 7.97 -6.08
CA PHE A 12 1.93 7.35 -4.80
C PHE A 12 0.71 7.24 -3.89
N VAL A 13 0.43 6.03 -3.37
CA VAL A 13 -0.71 5.73 -2.51
C VAL A 13 -0.23 5.13 -1.20
N HIS A 14 -0.57 5.80 -0.11
CA HIS A 14 -0.16 5.44 1.25
C HIS A 14 -0.91 4.21 1.82
N GLY A 15 -0.44 3.71 2.97
CA GLY A 15 -1.02 2.60 3.69
C GLY A 15 -2.17 2.98 4.64
N PHE A 16 -2.68 1.97 5.36
CA PHE A 16 -3.70 2.11 6.40
C PHE A 16 -3.24 3.07 7.50
N ALA A 17 -4.10 4.00 7.91
CA ALA A 17 -3.83 5.06 8.89
C ALA A 17 -2.59 5.95 8.60
N CYS A 18 -2.16 5.97 7.34
CA CYS A 18 -1.03 6.75 6.83
C CYS A 18 -1.49 8.03 6.11
N ALA A 19 -0.56 8.76 5.48
CA ALA A 19 -0.85 9.98 4.72
C ALA A 19 0.15 10.12 3.56
N HIS A 20 -0.14 11.02 2.61
CA HIS A 20 0.76 11.31 1.48
C HIS A 20 2.17 11.76 1.92
N THR A 21 2.30 12.34 3.11
CA THR A 21 3.58 12.79 3.69
C THR A 21 4.56 11.64 3.98
N ASP A 22 4.07 10.38 4.05
CA ASP A 22 4.92 9.21 4.23
C ASP A 22 5.73 8.87 2.95
N TRP A 23 5.50 9.63 1.87
CA TRP A 23 6.24 9.57 0.62
C TRP A 23 7.26 10.70 0.44
N LYS A 24 7.58 11.47 1.51
CA LYS A 24 8.41 12.67 1.46
C LYS A 24 9.72 12.48 0.67
N PHE A 25 10.43 11.37 0.86
CA PHE A 25 11.71 11.10 0.19
C PHE A 25 11.55 10.72 -1.29
N GLN A 26 10.47 10.04 -1.64
CA GLN A 26 10.14 9.68 -3.02
C GLN A 26 9.72 10.92 -3.80
N LEU A 27 8.83 11.72 -3.22
CA LEU A 27 8.33 12.95 -3.84
C LEU A 27 9.46 13.95 -4.10
N GLU A 28 10.34 14.20 -3.12
CA GLU A 28 11.52 15.09 -3.27
C GLU A 28 12.50 14.59 -4.35
N GLN A 29 12.66 13.30 -4.50
CA GLN A 29 13.53 12.72 -5.52
C GLN A 29 12.91 12.83 -6.90
N PHE A 30 11.67 12.34 -7.06
CA PHE A 30 11.09 12.13 -8.39
C PHE A 30 10.48 13.39 -9.00
N LYS A 31 10.04 14.39 -8.22
CA LYS A 31 9.54 15.67 -8.76
C LYS A 31 10.55 16.42 -9.64
N LYS A 32 11.83 16.07 -9.57
CA LYS A 32 12.90 16.67 -10.37
C LYS A 32 12.88 16.19 -11.83
N THR A 33 12.30 15.00 -12.08
CA THR A 33 12.37 14.31 -13.38
C THR A 33 11.03 13.75 -13.87
N HIS A 34 10.04 13.67 -13.00
CA HIS A 34 8.72 13.09 -13.28
C HIS A 34 7.61 14.01 -12.81
N GLU A 35 6.45 13.91 -13.43
CA GLU A 35 5.21 14.35 -12.83
C GLU A 35 4.88 13.41 -11.67
N VAL A 36 4.73 13.93 -10.45
CA VAL A 36 4.46 13.16 -9.24
C VAL A 36 3.14 13.57 -8.62
N VAL A 37 2.32 12.58 -8.28
CA VAL A 37 1.04 12.76 -7.62
C VAL A 37 1.03 11.92 -6.34
N ALA A 38 0.58 12.50 -5.23
CA ALA A 38 0.29 11.78 -3.99
C ALA A 38 -0.97 12.34 -3.36
N CYS A 39 -1.88 11.47 -2.96
CA CYS A 39 -3.15 11.87 -2.34
C CYS A 39 -3.28 11.28 -0.94
N ASP A 40 -4.02 11.98 -0.08
CA ASP A 40 -4.61 11.39 1.11
C ASP A 40 -5.90 10.70 0.69
N LEU A 41 -6.02 9.40 0.96
CA LEU A 41 -7.25 8.65 0.73
C LEU A 41 -8.36 9.19 1.63
N ARG A 42 -9.63 9.06 1.24
CA ARG A 42 -10.75 9.50 2.07
C ARG A 42 -10.64 8.96 3.49
N GLY A 43 -10.89 9.82 4.50
CA GLY A 43 -10.73 9.52 5.92
C GLY A 43 -9.28 9.43 6.41
N HIS A 44 -8.31 9.79 5.57
CA HIS A 44 -6.89 9.85 5.94
C HIS A 44 -6.33 11.25 5.69
N GLY A 45 -5.30 11.61 6.45
CA GLY A 45 -4.62 12.88 6.30
C GLY A 45 -5.57 14.07 6.34
N ALA A 46 -5.57 14.88 5.31
CA ALA A 46 -6.43 16.05 5.16
C ALA A 46 -7.74 15.78 4.39
N THR A 47 -7.93 14.56 3.86
CA THR A 47 -9.12 14.23 3.07
C THR A 47 -10.24 13.70 3.98
N PRO A 48 -11.41 14.37 4.03
CA PRO A 48 -12.55 13.88 4.81
C PRO A 48 -13.10 12.58 4.25
N GLY A 49 -13.86 11.85 5.07
CA GLY A 49 -14.54 10.61 4.67
C GLY A 49 -15.42 10.08 5.78
N GLN A 50 -16.38 9.23 5.42
CA GLN A 50 -17.24 8.54 6.35
C GLN A 50 -16.84 7.07 6.47
N PRO A 51 -16.97 6.43 7.65
CA PRO A 51 -16.56 5.02 7.82
C PRO A 51 -17.20 4.06 6.80
N HIS A 52 -18.46 4.27 6.43
CA HIS A 52 -19.16 3.42 5.47
C HIS A 52 -18.65 3.55 4.02
N GLU A 53 -17.97 4.66 3.69
CA GLU A 53 -17.37 4.91 2.38
C GLU A 53 -15.94 4.36 2.25
N CYS A 54 -15.39 3.77 3.32
CA CYS A 54 -14.02 3.32 3.35
C CYS A 54 -13.92 1.85 2.99
N SER A 55 -13.51 1.59 1.79
CA SER A 55 -13.16 0.27 1.26
C SER A 55 -12.12 0.40 0.17
N ILE A 56 -11.48 -0.71 -0.18
CA ILE A 56 -10.47 -0.72 -1.24
C ILE A 56 -11.10 -0.35 -2.59
N GLU A 57 -12.35 -0.76 -2.83
CA GLU A 57 -13.10 -0.42 -4.05
C GLU A 57 -13.32 1.09 -4.18
N HIS A 58 -13.76 1.75 -3.11
CA HIS A 58 -13.92 3.20 -3.11
C HIS A 58 -12.59 3.93 -3.31
N TYR A 59 -11.52 3.49 -2.61
CA TYR A 59 -10.20 4.09 -2.75
C TYR A 59 -9.61 3.89 -4.14
N GLY A 60 -9.76 2.69 -4.70
CA GLY A 60 -9.36 2.41 -6.08
C GLY A 60 -10.13 3.25 -7.09
N GLY A 61 -11.44 3.44 -6.86
CA GLY A 61 -12.28 4.34 -7.65
C GLY A 61 -11.83 5.79 -7.59
N ASP A 62 -11.50 6.30 -6.40
CA ASP A 62 -10.97 7.67 -6.21
C ASP A 62 -9.65 7.87 -6.95
N VAL A 63 -8.73 6.90 -6.84
CA VAL A 63 -7.44 6.94 -7.53
C VAL A 63 -7.63 6.87 -9.05
N ALA A 64 -8.54 6.01 -9.54
CA ALA A 64 -8.88 5.93 -10.95
C ALA A 64 -9.49 7.25 -11.48
N ALA A 65 -10.37 7.88 -10.69
CA ALA A 65 -10.91 9.20 -11.02
C ALA A 65 -9.81 10.29 -11.06
N LEU A 66 -8.87 10.25 -10.11
CA LEU A 66 -7.73 11.17 -10.09
C LEU A 66 -6.85 10.99 -11.32
N ILE A 67 -6.55 9.75 -11.73
CA ILE A 67 -5.80 9.44 -12.97
C ILE A 67 -6.51 10.01 -14.20
N ASN A 68 -7.85 9.88 -14.28
CA ASN A 68 -8.62 10.39 -15.40
C ASN A 68 -8.70 11.93 -15.40
N ASN A 69 -8.96 12.54 -14.24
CA ASN A 69 -9.10 14.01 -14.11
C ASN A 69 -7.78 14.76 -14.37
N LEU A 70 -6.65 14.16 -14.02
CA LEU A 70 -5.32 14.68 -14.31
C LEU A 70 -4.80 14.24 -15.69
N GLU A 71 -5.60 13.48 -16.45
CA GLU A 71 -5.26 12.95 -17.77
C GLU A 71 -3.93 12.17 -17.81
N LEU A 72 -3.52 11.54 -16.68
CA LEU A 72 -2.29 10.79 -16.60
C LEU A 72 -2.31 9.63 -17.62
N ARG A 73 -1.22 9.48 -18.36
CA ARG A 73 -1.06 8.41 -19.39
C ARG A 73 0.21 7.65 -19.10
N ASN A 74 0.15 6.33 -19.27
CA ASN A 74 1.27 5.42 -18.96
C ASN A 74 1.83 5.64 -17.56
N ALA A 75 0.94 5.89 -16.57
CA ALA A 75 1.33 6.16 -15.21
C ALA A 75 1.85 4.89 -14.51
N PHE A 76 2.86 5.03 -13.67
CA PHE A 76 3.21 4.01 -12.70
C PHE A 76 2.52 4.31 -11.37
N LEU A 77 1.84 3.30 -10.83
CA LEU A 77 1.16 3.42 -9.54
C LEU A 77 2.00 2.75 -8.47
N ILE A 78 2.33 3.47 -7.43
CA ILE A 78 3.20 3.03 -6.34
C ILE A 78 2.37 2.96 -5.05
N GLY A 79 2.17 1.77 -4.50
CA GLY A 79 1.39 1.56 -3.29
C GLY A 79 2.23 0.99 -2.16
N HIS A 80 2.03 1.49 -0.94
CA HIS A 80 2.60 0.93 0.29
C HIS A 80 1.52 0.22 1.10
N SER A 81 1.78 -1.00 1.58
CA SER A 81 0.90 -1.73 2.51
C SER A 81 -0.54 -1.86 1.98
N MET A 82 -1.54 -1.23 2.62
CA MET A 82 -2.90 -1.12 2.11
C MET A 82 -2.94 -0.49 0.71
N GLY A 83 -2.10 0.51 0.46
CA GLY A 83 -1.98 1.17 -0.85
C GLY A 83 -1.67 0.21 -2.00
N CYS A 84 -1.04 -0.95 -1.72
CA CYS A 84 -0.86 -2.01 -2.73
C CYS A 84 -2.20 -2.49 -3.30
N ARG A 85 -3.22 -2.67 -2.45
CA ARG A 85 -4.57 -3.06 -2.86
C ARG A 85 -5.24 -1.96 -3.68
N VAL A 86 -5.09 -0.73 -3.21
CA VAL A 86 -5.70 0.45 -3.85
C VAL A 86 -5.16 0.66 -5.26
N VAL A 87 -3.84 0.55 -5.47
CA VAL A 87 -3.25 0.70 -6.80
C VAL A 87 -3.60 -0.46 -7.72
N LEU A 88 -3.75 -1.68 -7.19
CA LEU A 88 -4.23 -2.83 -7.95
C LEU A 88 -5.68 -2.62 -8.39
N GLU A 89 -6.56 -2.15 -7.50
CA GLU A 89 -7.95 -1.87 -7.83
C GLU A 89 -8.07 -0.72 -8.84
N ALA A 90 -7.31 0.37 -8.65
CA ALA A 90 -7.28 1.48 -9.61
C ALA A 90 -6.83 1.02 -10.99
N ALA A 91 -5.77 0.20 -11.07
CA ALA A 91 -5.29 -0.32 -12.36
C ALA A 91 -6.31 -1.24 -13.04
N ARG A 92 -7.10 -2.01 -12.27
CA ARG A 92 -8.20 -2.82 -12.79
C ARG A 92 -9.29 -1.95 -13.43
N LEU A 93 -9.57 -0.77 -12.85
CA LEU A 93 -10.58 0.17 -13.35
C LEU A 93 -10.12 0.97 -14.57
N VAL A 94 -8.84 1.34 -14.64
CA VAL A 94 -8.28 2.15 -15.74
C VAL A 94 -7.03 1.54 -16.38
N PRO A 95 -7.07 0.26 -16.84
CA PRO A 95 -5.88 -0.50 -17.24
C PRO A 95 -5.10 0.11 -18.40
N LYS A 96 -5.77 0.89 -19.26
CA LYS A 96 -5.14 1.57 -20.41
C LYS A 96 -4.32 2.80 -20.03
N ARG A 97 -4.46 3.28 -18.79
CA ARG A 97 -3.75 4.45 -18.27
C ARG A 97 -2.48 4.06 -17.51
N VAL A 98 -2.34 2.77 -17.13
CA VAL A 98 -1.32 2.26 -16.22
C VAL A 98 -0.25 1.49 -16.97
N ALA A 99 1.01 1.95 -16.88
CA ALA A 99 2.17 1.28 -17.47
C ALA A 99 2.67 0.13 -16.59
N GLY A 100 2.68 0.31 -15.27
CA GLY A 100 3.14 -0.69 -14.31
C GLY A 100 2.78 -0.33 -12.88
N ILE A 101 3.04 -1.27 -11.97
CA ILE A 101 2.71 -1.15 -10.55
C ILE A 101 3.92 -1.47 -9.70
N VAL A 102 4.16 -0.67 -8.66
CA VAL A 102 5.14 -0.94 -7.60
C VAL A 102 4.40 -1.19 -6.30
N LEU A 103 4.60 -2.37 -5.73
CA LEU A 103 4.01 -2.80 -4.47
C LEU A 103 5.09 -2.82 -3.39
N ILE A 104 4.99 -1.90 -2.41
CA ILE A 104 5.97 -1.80 -1.33
C ILE A 104 5.39 -2.44 -0.06
N ASP A 105 6.07 -3.47 0.39
CA ASP A 105 5.79 -4.27 1.58
C ASP A 105 4.31 -4.66 1.74
N GLY A 106 3.73 -5.14 0.64
CA GLY A 106 2.37 -5.65 0.59
C GLY A 106 2.20 -6.97 1.35
N SER A 107 0.96 -7.38 1.49
CA SER A 107 0.60 -8.69 2.07
C SER A 107 -0.83 -9.05 1.68
N ARG A 108 -1.17 -10.33 1.70
CA ARG A 108 -2.56 -10.79 1.60
C ARG A 108 -3.16 -10.95 3.01
N ALA A 109 -4.29 -10.32 3.28
CA ALA A 109 -4.95 -10.36 4.59
C ALA A 109 -6.07 -11.39 4.66
N GLY A 110 -6.71 -11.70 3.53
CA GLY A 110 -7.80 -12.66 3.43
C GLY A 110 -7.64 -13.59 2.24
N SER A 111 -8.22 -14.79 2.34
CA SER A 111 -8.30 -15.78 1.26
C SER A 111 -9.52 -16.66 1.48
N GLY A 112 -9.95 -17.41 0.45
CA GLY A 112 -11.13 -18.25 0.51
C GLY A 112 -12.42 -17.43 0.45
N ASP A 113 -13.39 -17.76 1.32
CA ASP A 113 -14.67 -17.06 1.37
C ASP A 113 -14.52 -15.60 1.87
N PRO A 114 -15.01 -14.60 1.13
CA PRO A 114 -14.83 -13.18 1.48
C PRO A 114 -15.55 -12.77 2.78
N ASP A 115 -16.72 -13.33 3.07
CA ASP A 115 -17.47 -13.02 4.29
C ASP A 115 -16.77 -13.61 5.53
N ALA A 116 -16.23 -14.81 5.40
CA ALA A 116 -15.42 -15.43 6.45
C ALA A 116 -14.13 -14.66 6.71
N ALA A 117 -13.44 -14.20 5.65
CA ALA A 117 -12.23 -13.40 5.77
C ALA A 117 -12.49 -12.05 6.46
N GLU A 118 -13.59 -11.36 6.10
CA GLU A 118 -14.03 -10.13 6.76
C GLU A 118 -14.33 -10.37 8.24
N SER A 119 -15.11 -11.40 8.56
CA SER A 119 -15.50 -11.73 9.93
C SER A 119 -14.29 -12.05 10.82
N ALA A 120 -13.33 -12.83 10.31
CA ALA A 120 -12.10 -13.15 11.02
C ALA A 120 -11.24 -11.90 11.29
N ALA A 121 -11.13 -11.01 10.29
CA ALA A 121 -10.40 -9.74 10.44
C ALA A 121 -11.08 -8.79 11.44
N ARG A 122 -12.42 -8.76 11.48
CA ARG A 122 -13.21 -8.00 12.45
C ARG A 122 -13.01 -8.53 13.87
N ALA A 123 -13.01 -9.84 14.05
CA ALA A 123 -12.75 -10.48 15.33
C ALA A 123 -11.35 -10.17 15.87
N ALA A 124 -10.33 -10.06 15.00
CA ALA A 124 -8.96 -9.74 15.39
C ALA A 124 -8.79 -8.33 16.01
N ILE A 125 -9.71 -7.39 15.75
CA ILE A 125 -9.70 -6.05 16.38
C ILE A 125 -10.09 -6.13 17.86
N GLY A 126 -10.93 -7.09 18.26
CA GLY A 126 -11.30 -7.36 19.66
C GLY A 126 -12.08 -6.23 20.34
N GLY A 127 -12.77 -5.36 19.60
CA GLY A 127 -13.60 -4.28 20.14
C GLY A 127 -12.82 -3.06 20.69
N ASN A 128 -11.48 -3.10 20.73
CA ASN A 128 -10.63 -1.99 21.18
C ASN A 128 -9.65 -1.60 20.07
N TYR A 129 -10.14 -0.82 19.09
CA TYR A 129 -9.35 -0.38 17.97
C TYR A 129 -8.07 0.39 18.34
N PRO A 130 -8.06 1.35 19.30
CA PRO A 130 -6.81 2.04 19.67
C PRO A 130 -5.71 1.09 20.14
N ALA A 131 -6.04 0.12 20.99
CA ALA A 131 -5.08 -0.87 21.45
C ALA A 131 -4.62 -1.81 20.31
N PHE A 132 -5.54 -2.20 19.44
CA PHE A 132 -5.23 -2.97 18.23
C PHE A 132 -4.28 -2.19 17.31
N ALA A 133 -4.57 -0.91 17.02
CA ALA A 133 -3.76 -0.07 16.15
C ALA A 133 -2.36 0.14 16.74
N GLU A 134 -2.25 0.48 18.02
CA GLU A 134 -0.95 0.66 18.68
C GLU A 134 -0.10 -0.61 18.58
N ASN A 135 -0.65 -1.75 18.96
CA ASN A 135 0.06 -3.03 18.92
C ASN A 135 0.47 -3.43 17.48
N LEU A 136 -0.43 -3.21 16.51
CA LEU A 136 -0.16 -3.47 15.09
C LEU A 136 1.00 -2.61 14.58
N PHE A 137 0.93 -1.30 14.78
CA PHE A 137 1.90 -0.37 14.21
C PHE A 137 3.27 -0.43 14.91
N ARG A 138 3.34 -0.65 16.23
CA ARG A 138 4.63 -0.84 16.92
C ARG A 138 5.41 -2.04 16.39
N ARG A 139 4.73 -3.09 15.96
CA ARG A 139 5.35 -4.30 15.38
C ARG A 139 5.79 -4.14 13.93
N MET A 140 5.50 -3.02 13.30
CA MET A 140 5.91 -2.72 11.93
C MET A 140 7.32 -2.13 11.84
N PHE A 141 7.89 -1.67 12.96
CA PHE A 141 9.22 -1.11 13.04
C PHE A 141 10.14 -2.04 13.83
N PHE A 142 11.33 -2.29 13.30
CA PHE A 142 12.34 -3.10 13.98
C PHE A 142 13.34 -2.26 14.75
N LYS A 143 13.38 -0.94 14.49
CA LYS A 143 14.24 0.02 15.17
C LYS A 143 13.40 1.21 15.64
N PRO A 144 13.65 1.73 16.85
CA PRO A 144 13.02 2.98 17.29
C PRO A 144 13.46 4.15 16.39
N SER A 145 12.51 5.02 16.05
CA SER A 145 12.78 6.28 15.35
C SER A 145 11.67 7.30 15.62
N VAL A 146 11.97 8.58 15.40
CA VAL A 146 10.98 9.66 15.52
C VAL A 146 9.84 9.46 14.52
N GLU A 147 10.15 8.97 13.32
CA GLU A 147 9.15 8.63 12.30
C GLU A 147 8.24 7.50 12.77
N ALA A 148 8.82 6.44 13.38
CA ALA A 148 8.03 5.33 13.93
C ALA A 148 7.04 5.80 14.99
N ASP A 149 7.50 6.61 15.95
CA ASP A 149 6.64 7.16 17.02
C ASP A 149 5.54 8.07 16.44
N ALA A 150 5.85 8.91 15.46
CA ALA A 150 4.87 9.77 14.81
C ALA A 150 3.79 8.97 14.06
N ILE A 151 4.19 7.90 13.35
CA ILE A 151 3.26 7.02 12.63
C ILE A 151 2.37 6.26 13.60
N VAL A 152 2.92 5.67 14.66
CA VAL A 152 2.15 4.99 15.71
C VAL A 152 1.15 5.94 16.34
N ALA A 153 1.59 7.14 16.74
CA ALA A 153 0.72 8.15 17.35
C ALA A 153 -0.41 8.58 16.40
N ARG A 154 -0.15 8.70 15.09
CA ARG A 154 -1.17 9.00 14.08
C ARG A 154 -2.18 7.85 13.97
N ALA A 155 -1.72 6.62 13.90
CA ALA A 155 -2.57 5.44 13.80
C ALA A 155 -3.50 5.27 15.00
N VAL A 156 -3.00 5.52 16.21
CA VAL A 156 -3.81 5.48 17.45
C VAL A 156 -4.86 6.59 17.47
N ARG A 157 -4.54 7.78 16.95
CA ARG A 157 -5.48 8.91 16.88
C ARG A 157 -6.48 8.80 15.74
N SER A 158 -6.30 7.89 14.80
CA SER A 158 -7.28 7.68 13.74
C SER A 158 -8.62 7.23 14.33
N SER A 159 -9.72 7.62 13.68
CA SER A 159 -11.07 7.27 14.15
C SER A 159 -11.22 5.76 14.33
N ALA A 160 -11.62 5.34 15.53
CA ALA A 160 -11.87 3.94 15.83
C ALA A 160 -12.95 3.34 14.91
N ALA A 161 -14.01 4.10 14.64
CA ALA A 161 -15.07 3.69 13.72
C ALA A 161 -14.54 3.46 12.29
N PHE A 162 -13.61 4.32 11.86
CA PHE A 162 -12.98 4.22 10.55
C PHE A 162 -12.11 2.97 10.42
N GLY A 163 -11.20 2.78 11.36
CA GLY A 163 -10.28 1.66 11.32
C GLY A 163 -10.96 0.31 11.50
N ALA A 164 -11.97 0.25 12.37
CA ALA A 164 -12.77 -0.95 12.62
C ALA A 164 -13.61 -1.38 11.41
N GLU A 165 -13.98 -0.44 10.52
CA GLU A 165 -14.67 -0.77 9.27
C GLU A 165 -13.70 -1.10 8.14
N LEU A 166 -12.62 -0.33 7.99
CA LEU A 166 -11.70 -0.48 6.86
C LEU A 166 -10.87 -1.78 6.94
N TRP A 167 -10.37 -2.11 8.13
CA TRP A 167 -9.49 -3.28 8.31
C TRP A 167 -10.14 -4.61 7.86
N PRO A 168 -11.39 -4.93 8.26
CA PRO A 168 -12.06 -6.14 7.77
C PRO A 168 -12.33 -6.12 6.26
N ARG A 169 -12.71 -4.97 5.71
CA ARG A 169 -12.97 -4.82 4.27
C ARG A 169 -11.72 -5.04 3.42
N MET A 170 -10.51 -4.74 3.93
CA MET A 170 -9.27 -5.10 3.24
C MET A 170 -9.12 -6.62 3.10
N ALA A 171 -9.45 -7.38 4.14
CA ALA A 171 -9.39 -8.85 4.09
C ALA A 171 -10.44 -9.42 3.12
N ARG A 172 -11.64 -8.85 3.12
CA ARG A 172 -12.70 -9.19 2.16
C ARG A 172 -12.24 -8.97 0.72
N TRP A 173 -11.69 -7.78 0.43
CA TRP A 173 -11.19 -7.46 -0.91
C TRP A 173 -10.07 -8.40 -1.35
N ASP A 174 -9.14 -8.73 -0.46
CA ASP A 174 -8.07 -9.69 -0.75
C ASP A 174 -8.62 -11.07 -1.12
N ALA A 175 -9.65 -11.54 -0.42
CA ALA A 175 -10.28 -12.83 -0.71
C ALA A 175 -11.03 -12.82 -2.05
N ALA A 176 -11.73 -11.73 -2.35
CA ALA A 176 -12.61 -11.64 -3.52
C ALA A 176 -11.87 -11.20 -4.80
N MET A 177 -10.93 -10.24 -4.70
CA MET A 177 -10.51 -9.43 -5.85
C MET A 177 -9.02 -9.49 -6.18
N VAL A 178 -8.13 -9.83 -5.22
CA VAL A 178 -6.68 -9.68 -5.40
C VAL A 178 -6.15 -10.39 -6.65
N GLU A 179 -6.62 -11.61 -6.93
CA GLU A 179 -6.11 -12.40 -8.05
C GLU A 179 -6.60 -11.85 -9.41
N SER A 180 -7.85 -11.39 -9.50
CA SER A 180 -8.37 -10.74 -10.71
C SER A 180 -7.67 -9.40 -10.98
N ALA A 181 -7.37 -8.63 -9.93
CA ALA A 181 -6.63 -7.39 -10.06
C ALA A 181 -5.17 -7.62 -10.49
N LEU A 182 -4.50 -8.62 -9.92
CA LEU A 182 -3.15 -9.03 -10.35
C LEU A 182 -3.12 -9.50 -11.81
N ALA A 183 -4.15 -10.22 -12.26
CA ALA A 183 -4.26 -10.66 -13.65
C ALA A 183 -4.28 -9.49 -14.65
N THR A 184 -4.90 -8.37 -14.29
CA THR A 184 -4.97 -7.16 -15.12
C THR A 184 -3.60 -6.53 -15.39
N VAL A 185 -2.66 -6.68 -14.46
CA VAL A 185 -1.32 -6.07 -14.51
C VAL A 185 -0.20 -7.11 -14.65
N ARG A 186 -0.53 -8.33 -15.05
CA ARG A 186 0.41 -9.44 -15.22
C ARG A 186 1.68 -9.02 -15.97
N GLY A 187 2.84 -9.36 -15.40
CA GLY A 187 4.17 -9.06 -15.97
C GLY A 187 4.61 -7.60 -15.88
N ARG A 188 3.80 -6.73 -15.27
CA ARG A 188 4.11 -5.30 -15.09
C ARG A 188 4.14 -4.90 -13.61
N ILE A 189 4.67 -5.77 -12.76
CA ILE A 189 4.69 -5.62 -11.31
C ILE A 189 6.13 -5.65 -10.80
N LEU A 190 6.49 -4.66 -10.00
CA LEU A 190 7.65 -4.69 -9.11
C LEU A 190 7.16 -4.81 -7.67
N ALA A 191 7.60 -5.82 -6.93
CA ALA A 191 7.39 -5.91 -5.49
C ALA A 191 8.69 -5.61 -4.76
N ILE A 192 8.69 -4.57 -3.94
CA ILE A 192 9.78 -4.21 -3.03
C ILE A 192 9.34 -4.66 -1.64
N GLN A 193 9.99 -5.67 -1.10
CA GLN A 193 9.56 -6.32 0.12
C GLN A 193 10.68 -6.34 1.16
N SER A 194 10.35 -6.07 2.41
CA SER A 194 11.28 -6.13 3.54
C SER A 194 10.82 -7.12 4.62
N THR A 195 9.50 -7.35 4.70
CA THR A 195 8.91 -8.19 5.72
C THR A 195 7.91 -9.21 5.16
N ALA A 196 7.76 -10.33 5.85
CA ALA A 196 6.63 -11.24 5.67
C ALA A 196 5.66 -11.09 6.84
N ARG A 197 4.35 -11.09 6.56
CA ARG A 197 3.30 -11.05 7.57
C ARG A 197 2.85 -12.47 7.93
N GLY A 198 2.93 -12.80 9.20
CA GLY A 198 2.36 -14.04 9.75
C GLY A 198 0.85 -13.97 9.96
N ALA A 199 0.24 -15.14 10.28
CA ALA A 199 -1.18 -15.23 10.61
C ALA A 199 -1.56 -14.45 11.89
N ASP A 200 -0.61 -14.31 12.81
CA ASP A 200 -0.73 -13.53 14.06
C ASP A 200 -0.54 -12.01 13.85
N LEU A 201 -0.55 -11.55 12.60
CA LEU A 201 -0.32 -10.17 12.17
C LEU A 201 1.09 -9.64 12.46
N LYS A 202 1.99 -10.46 13.03
CA LYS A 202 3.39 -10.06 13.22
C LYS A 202 4.10 -10.03 11.88
N ARG A 203 5.07 -9.13 11.79
CA ARG A 203 5.98 -9.04 10.67
C ARG A 203 7.35 -9.57 11.05
N SER A 204 7.89 -10.43 10.21
CA SER A 204 9.25 -10.97 10.32
C SER A 204 10.10 -10.43 9.18
N PRO A 205 11.37 -10.06 9.44
CA PRO A 205 12.25 -9.60 8.38
C PRO A 205 12.48 -10.70 7.34
N LEU A 206 12.59 -10.29 6.08
CA LEU A 206 12.98 -11.16 4.97
C LEU A 206 14.45 -10.94 4.62
N LYS A 207 15.15 -12.03 4.33
CA LYS A 207 16.50 -12.02 3.78
C LYS A 207 16.47 -12.22 2.26
N PRO A 208 17.51 -11.79 1.54
CA PRO A 208 17.64 -12.09 0.13
C PRO A 208 17.51 -13.61 -0.15
N GLY A 209 16.65 -13.96 -1.10
CA GLY A 209 16.35 -15.35 -1.44
C GLY A 209 15.22 -16.01 -0.65
N GLU A 210 14.76 -15.39 0.44
CA GLU A 210 13.57 -15.87 1.15
C GLU A 210 12.28 -15.47 0.44
N THR A 211 11.20 -16.19 0.75
CA THR A 211 9.90 -16.00 0.13
C THR A 211 8.77 -16.03 1.16
N SER A 212 7.55 -15.78 0.71
CA SER A 212 6.33 -15.85 1.51
C SER A 212 5.15 -16.22 0.60
N PRO A 213 4.02 -16.67 1.13
CA PRO A 213 2.83 -16.95 0.32
C PRO A 213 2.40 -15.77 -0.56
N TRP A 214 2.56 -14.54 -0.07
CA TRP A 214 2.31 -13.32 -0.85
C TRP A 214 3.28 -13.18 -2.01
N LEU A 215 4.57 -13.36 -1.80
CA LEU A 215 5.57 -13.26 -2.85
C LEU A 215 5.44 -14.37 -3.91
N GLU A 216 5.10 -15.59 -3.49
CA GLU A 216 4.83 -16.69 -4.43
C GLU A 216 3.59 -16.38 -5.29
N LEU A 217 2.54 -15.81 -4.71
CA LEU A 217 1.40 -15.33 -5.47
C LEU A 217 1.83 -14.29 -6.51
N LEU A 218 2.59 -13.26 -6.11
CA LEU A 218 3.06 -12.22 -7.02
C LEU A 218 3.93 -12.78 -8.16
N LYS A 219 4.83 -13.71 -7.86
CA LYS A 219 5.65 -14.42 -8.87
C LYS A 219 4.80 -15.13 -9.90
N SER A 220 3.69 -15.76 -9.50
CA SER A 220 2.79 -16.45 -10.43
C SER A 220 2.10 -15.50 -11.42
N TYR A 221 2.07 -14.20 -11.13
CA TYR A 221 1.62 -13.13 -12.01
C TYR A 221 2.76 -12.38 -12.71
N GLY A 222 4.00 -12.92 -12.65
CA GLY A 222 5.16 -12.37 -13.35
C GLY A 222 5.77 -11.13 -12.69
N ALA A 223 5.61 -10.97 -11.39
CA ALA A 223 6.22 -9.87 -10.66
C ALA A 223 7.75 -10.04 -10.53
N ARG A 224 8.49 -8.96 -10.73
CA ARG A 224 9.87 -8.84 -10.27
C ARG A 224 9.85 -8.61 -8.76
N ILE A 225 10.60 -9.42 -8.00
CA ILE A 225 10.69 -9.33 -6.54
C ILE A 225 12.07 -8.80 -6.14
N GLU A 226 12.08 -7.77 -5.33
CA GLU A 226 13.29 -7.19 -4.73
C GLU A 226 13.15 -7.17 -3.20
N ILE A 227 14.08 -7.83 -2.52
CA ILE A 227 14.12 -7.82 -1.05
C ILE A 227 15.03 -6.68 -0.59
N VAL A 228 14.52 -5.84 0.32
CA VAL A 228 15.28 -4.79 1.00
C VAL A 228 15.44 -5.22 2.47
N PRO A 229 16.55 -5.86 2.83
CA PRO A 229 16.76 -6.39 4.17
C PRO A 229 16.95 -5.28 5.22
N ASP A 230 16.91 -5.67 6.50
CA ASP A 230 17.23 -4.83 7.66
C ASP A 230 16.33 -3.61 7.86
N THR A 231 15.17 -3.58 7.20
CA THR A 231 14.12 -2.58 7.36
C THR A 231 12.83 -3.21 7.85
N GLY A 232 12.01 -2.42 8.56
CA GLY A 232 10.66 -2.79 8.93
C GLY A 232 9.67 -2.61 7.77
N HIS A 233 8.39 -2.48 8.11
CA HIS A 233 7.30 -2.36 7.14
C HIS A 233 7.31 -1.05 6.33
N PHE A 234 7.89 0.00 6.86
CA PHE A 234 7.95 1.31 6.21
C PHE A 234 9.25 1.47 5.39
N THR A 235 9.49 0.51 4.50
CA THR A 235 10.72 0.40 3.69
C THR A 235 11.05 1.70 2.94
N GLN A 236 10.03 2.42 2.44
CA GLN A 236 10.18 3.70 1.73
C GLN A 236 10.70 4.85 2.63
N LEU A 237 10.54 4.72 3.96
CA LEU A 237 11.07 5.67 4.94
C LEU A 237 12.39 5.19 5.53
N GLU A 238 12.56 3.88 5.74
CA GLU A 238 13.73 3.30 6.40
C GLU A 238 14.91 3.09 5.44
N ALA A 239 14.65 2.83 4.15
CA ALA A 239 15.68 2.69 3.10
C ALA A 239 15.32 3.49 1.83
N PRO A 240 15.11 4.83 1.94
CA PRO A 240 14.57 5.62 0.84
C PRO A 240 15.44 5.61 -0.42
N GLN A 241 16.77 5.60 -0.28
CA GLN A 241 17.69 5.59 -1.42
C GLN A 241 17.54 4.31 -2.24
N ARG A 242 17.47 3.14 -1.55
CA ARG A 242 17.30 1.85 -2.24
C ARG A 242 15.93 1.74 -2.90
N VAL A 243 14.88 2.16 -2.22
CA VAL A 243 13.52 2.18 -2.77
C VAL A 243 13.45 3.09 -4.00
N ASN A 244 14.01 4.30 -3.93
CA ASN A 244 14.05 5.24 -5.05
C ASN A 244 14.82 4.66 -6.26
N GLN A 245 15.96 4.02 -6.01
CA GLN A 245 16.72 3.35 -7.05
C GLN A 245 15.87 2.28 -7.78
N LEU A 246 15.22 1.40 -7.03
CA LEU A 246 14.39 0.31 -7.58
C LEU A 246 13.20 0.84 -8.38
N ILE A 247 12.52 1.88 -7.87
CA ILE A 247 11.44 2.57 -8.60
C ILE A 247 11.99 3.17 -9.90
N ALA A 248 13.10 3.91 -9.85
CA ALA A 248 13.69 4.54 -11.02
C ALA A 248 14.13 3.53 -12.09
N GLU A 249 14.63 2.37 -11.69
CA GLU A 249 15.00 1.28 -12.59
C GLU A 249 13.79 0.65 -13.28
N PHE A 250 12.67 0.55 -12.59
CA PHE A 250 11.45 -0.09 -13.09
C PHE A 250 10.58 0.85 -13.95
N CYS A 251 10.59 2.14 -13.65
CA CYS A 251 9.74 3.15 -14.30
C CYS A 251 10.39 3.81 -15.53
N ARG A 252 11.42 3.20 -16.10
CA ARG A 252 12.10 3.68 -17.32
C ARG A 252 11.31 3.40 -18.58
#